data_a7cd97f8ca9f606396d7e3342fa63b8d
#
_entry.id   a7cd97f8ca9f606396d7e3342fa63b8d
#
_cell.length_a   1.000
_cell.length_b   1.000
_cell.length_c   1.000
_cell.angle_alpha   90.00
_cell.angle_beta   90.00
_cell.angle_gamma   90.00
#
_symmetry.space_group_name_H-M   'P 1'
#
loop_
_entity.id
_entity.type
_entity.pdbx_description
1 polymer ?
#
loop_
_entity_poly.entity_id
_entity_poly.type
_entity_poly.pdbx_seq_one_letter_code
_entity_poly.pdbx_strand_id
1 'polypeptide(L)'
;HFYVDLVFYNRLLRCYVLIDLKRDKLTHQDLGQMQMYVNYFDRYVKLDDEARTVGIVLCHRKSDAVVELTLPENSNIHASEYQLYLPSKEELKKQLEEAQRDWEAHYDKEIPDSN
;
A
#
# COMPACT_ATOMS: atom_id res chain seq x y z
N HIS A 1 11.63 15.32 -8.45
CA HIS A 1 10.58 15.10 -7.44
C HIS A 1 10.07 13.67 -7.48
N PHE A 2 10.06 13.04 -6.34
CA PHE A 2 9.50 11.71 -6.19
C PHE A 2 8.13 11.82 -5.54
N TYR A 3 7.11 11.41 -6.26
CA TYR A 3 5.76 11.37 -5.73
C TYR A 3 5.31 9.93 -5.63
N VAL A 4 5.15 9.48 -4.42
CA VAL A 4 4.52 8.20 -4.10
C VAL A 4 3.23 8.53 -3.37
N ASP A 5 2.14 7.90 -3.77
CA ASP A 5 0.84 8.22 -3.19
C ASP A 5 0.79 7.92 -1.70
N LEU A 6 1.32 6.77 -1.29
CA LEU A 6 1.33 6.36 0.11
C LEU A 6 2.66 5.70 0.48
N VAL A 7 3.15 6.04 1.66
CA VAL A 7 4.33 5.40 2.24
C VAL A 7 3.92 4.82 3.59
N PHE A 8 4.11 3.52 3.75
CA PHE A 8 3.89 2.84 5.01
C PHE A 8 5.19 2.24 5.53
N TYR A 9 5.24 2.02 6.82
CA TYR A 9 6.32 1.27 7.42
C TYR A 9 5.73 0.03 8.11
N ASN A 10 6.16 -1.16 7.65
CA ASN A 10 5.73 -2.42 8.24
C ASN A 10 6.68 -2.76 9.38
N ARG A 11 6.17 -2.66 10.60
CA ARG A 11 6.96 -2.85 11.80
C ARG A 11 7.42 -4.30 11.99
N LEU A 12 6.60 -5.25 11.57
CA LEU A 12 6.93 -6.67 11.73
C LEU A 12 8.01 -7.12 10.76
N LEU A 13 7.91 -6.66 9.51
CA LEU A 13 8.90 -6.97 8.48
C LEU A 13 10.07 -5.98 8.47
N ARG A 14 9.94 -4.89 9.20
CA ARG A 14 10.93 -3.81 9.29
C ARG A 14 11.33 -3.29 7.93
N CYS A 15 10.33 -2.88 7.16
CA CYS A 15 10.58 -2.34 5.83
C CYS A 15 9.55 -1.26 5.46
N TYR A 16 9.98 -0.38 4.57
CA TYR A 16 9.06 0.57 3.95
C TYR A 16 8.24 -0.11 2.87
N VAL A 17 7.00 0.29 2.74
CA VAL A 17 6.09 -0.16 1.69
C VAL A 17 5.57 1.08 0.96
N LEU A 18 5.89 1.17 -0.31
CA LEU A 18 5.48 2.29 -1.16
C LEU A 18 4.30 1.84 -2.01
N ILE A 19 3.24 2.63 -2.02
CA ILE A 19 2.03 2.31 -2.79
C ILE A 19 1.75 3.44 -3.75
N ASP A 20 1.56 3.10 -5.01
CA ASP A 20 1.19 4.05 -6.05
C ASP A 20 -0.09 3.56 -6.72
N LEU A 21 -1.08 4.45 -6.84
CA LEU A 21 -2.38 4.14 -7.40
C LEU A 21 -2.47 4.69 -8.82
N LYS A 22 -2.73 3.81 -9.79
CA LYS A 22 -2.94 4.17 -11.18
C LYS A 22 -4.39 3.93 -11.56
N ARG A 23 -5.02 4.93 -12.15
CA ARG A 23 -6.44 4.85 -12.56
C ARG A 23 -6.61 4.09 -13.85
N ASP A 24 -5.55 3.99 -14.62
CA ASP A 24 -5.57 3.39 -15.94
C ASP A 24 -4.88 2.04 -15.94
N LYS A 25 -4.62 1.57 -17.13
CA LYS A 25 -3.87 0.36 -17.40
C LYS A 25 -2.42 0.54 -16.96
N LEU A 26 -1.85 -0.51 -16.38
CA LEU A 26 -0.44 -0.54 -16.00
C LEU A 26 0.46 -0.41 -17.22
N THR A 27 1.46 0.46 -17.12
CA THR A 27 2.48 0.62 -18.16
C THR A 27 3.88 0.31 -17.61
N HIS A 28 4.82 0.06 -18.52
CA HIS A 28 6.21 -0.14 -18.12
C HIS A 28 6.81 1.10 -17.44
N GLN A 29 6.31 2.29 -17.76
CA GLN A 29 6.75 3.53 -17.12
C GLN A 29 6.33 3.57 -15.65
N ASP A 30 5.15 3.08 -15.33
CA ASP A 30 4.67 3.01 -13.95
C ASP A 30 5.58 2.11 -13.10
N LEU A 31 5.98 0.98 -13.64
CA LEU A 31 6.90 0.06 -12.97
C LEU A 31 8.29 0.67 -12.83
N GLY A 32 8.78 1.33 -13.86
CA GLY A 32 10.07 2.01 -13.83
C GLY A 32 10.12 3.12 -12.80
N GLN A 33 9.06 3.89 -12.68
CA GLN A 33 8.92 4.91 -11.66
C GLN A 33 8.98 4.31 -10.24
N MET A 34 8.22 3.25 -10.02
CA MET A 34 8.23 2.58 -8.71
C MET A 34 9.61 2.01 -8.40
N GLN A 35 10.32 1.49 -9.40
CA GLN A 35 11.68 1.00 -9.20
C GLN A 35 12.61 2.13 -8.74
N MET A 36 12.46 3.33 -9.31
CA MET A 36 13.23 4.49 -8.88
C MET A 36 12.93 4.85 -7.42
N TYR A 37 11.66 4.83 -7.03
CA TYR A 37 11.27 5.12 -5.65
C TYR A 37 11.82 4.09 -4.67
N VAL A 38 11.70 2.82 -5.00
CA VAL A 38 12.23 1.73 -4.18
C VAL A 38 13.74 1.87 -4.03
N ASN A 39 14.45 2.12 -5.13
CA ASN A 39 15.89 2.33 -5.10
C ASN A 39 16.29 3.52 -4.25
N TYR A 40 15.52 4.61 -4.32
CA TYR A 40 15.78 5.79 -3.52
C TYR A 40 15.64 5.49 -2.03
N PHE A 41 14.57 4.79 -1.64
CA PHE A 41 14.36 4.42 -0.26
C PHE A 41 15.43 3.47 0.24
N ASP A 42 15.84 2.52 -0.58
CA ASP A 42 16.87 1.54 -0.19
C ASP A 42 18.24 2.19 -0.01
N ARG A 43 18.52 3.22 -0.78
CA ARG A 43 19.85 3.88 -0.74
C ARG A 43 19.92 5.02 0.29
N TYR A 44 18.82 5.76 0.48
CA TYR A 44 18.89 7.02 1.21
C TYR A 44 17.97 7.13 2.41
N VAL A 45 16.99 6.25 2.53
CA VAL A 45 15.95 6.37 3.58
C VAL A 45 16.06 5.24 4.60
N LYS A 46 16.09 3.99 4.15
CA LYS A 46 16.09 2.86 5.07
C LYS A 46 17.41 2.77 5.84
N LEU A 47 17.35 2.20 7.02
CA LEU A 47 18.53 1.89 7.82
C LEU A 47 19.16 0.56 7.36
N ASP A 48 20.42 0.35 7.68
CA ASP A 48 21.16 -0.83 7.23
C ASP A 48 20.56 -2.14 7.74
N ASP A 49 19.95 -2.10 8.92
CA ASP A 49 19.32 -3.29 9.51
C ASP A 49 17.87 -3.47 9.11
N GLU A 50 17.34 -2.60 8.29
CA GLU A 50 15.99 -2.74 7.76
C GLU A 50 15.98 -3.56 6.47
N ALA A 51 14.87 -4.24 6.22
CA ALA A 51 14.71 -5.05 5.02
C ALA A 51 14.48 -4.16 3.79
N ARG A 52 14.62 -4.77 2.61
CA ARG A 52 14.43 -4.09 1.33
C ARG A 52 13.03 -3.49 1.24
N THR A 53 12.95 -2.29 0.68
CA THR A 53 11.69 -1.61 0.44
C THR A 53 10.81 -2.40 -0.53
N VAL A 54 9.53 -2.46 -0.24
CA VAL A 54 8.53 -3.10 -1.09
C VAL A 54 7.76 -2.02 -1.85
N GLY A 55 7.63 -2.19 -3.16
CA GLY A 55 6.82 -1.31 -4.00
C GLY A 55 5.58 -2.02 -4.49
N ILE A 56 4.45 -1.36 -4.39
CA ILE A 56 3.16 -1.89 -4.87
C ILE A 56 2.53 -0.85 -5.80
N VAL A 57 2.25 -1.27 -7.03
CA VAL A 57 1.49 -0.46 -7.97
C VAL A 57 0.10 -1.07 -8.08
N LEU A 58 -0.91 -0.29 -7.68
CA LEU A 58 -2.31 -0.66 -7.82
C LEU A 58 -2.83 -0.05 -9.11
N CYS A 59 -3.39 -0.87 -9.98
CA CYS A 59 -3.84 -0.42 -11.30
C CYS A 59 -5.23 -0.97 -11.62
N HIS A 60 -5.88 -0.34 -12.58
CA HIS A 60 -7.20 -0.78 -13.02
C HIS A 60 -7.10 -2.07 -13.85
N ARG A 61 -6.08 -2.15 -14.71
CA ARG A 61 -5.80 -3.35 -15.52
C ARG A 61 -4.31 -3.64 -15.52
N LYS A 62 -3.99 -4.90 -15.26
CA LYS A 62 -2.62 -5.39 -15.21
C LYS A 62 -2.35 -6.28 -16.43
N SER A 63 -1.17 -6.13 -17.00
CA SER A 63 -0.66 -7.06 -18.01
C SER A 63 0.49 -7.84 -17.41
N ASP A 64 0.34 -9.16 -17.30
CA ASP A 64 1.39 -10.01 -16.78
C ASP A 64 2.66 -9.94 -17.63
N ALA A 65 2.49 -9.81 -18.94
CA ALA A 65 3.63 -9.67 -19.86
C ALA A 65 4.41 -8.38 -19.58
N VAL A 66 3.73 -7.26 -19.33
CA VAL A 66 4.40 -6.01 -19.01
C VAL A 66 5.21 -6.15 -17.71
N VAL A 67 4.62 -6.80 -16.70
CA VAL A 67 5.30 -7.01 -15.42
C VAL A 67 6.54 -7.89 -15.61
N GLU A 68 6.39 -9.04 -16.26
CA GLU A 68 7.46 -10.02 -16.44
C GLU A 68 8.61 -9.46 -17.27
N LEU A 69 8.30 -8.72 -18.33
CA LEU A 69 9.32 -8.20 -19.25
C LEU A 69 9.99 -6.92 -18.75
N THR A 70 9.35 -6.22 -17.83
CA THR A 70 9.87 -4.93 -17.33
C THR A 70 10.71 -5.12 -16.06
N LEU A 71 10.26 -5.97 -15.15
CA LEU A 71 10.92 -6.14 -13.85
C LEU A 71 11.88 -7.31 -13.85
N PRO A 72 13.04 -7.18 -13.18
CA PRO A 72 13.91 -8.33 -12.96
C PRO A 72 13.26 -9.35 -12.01
N GLU A 73 13.68 -10.60 -12.11
CA GLU A 73 13.10 -11.69 -11.32
C GLU A 73 13.18 -11.48 -9.80
N ASN A 74 14.24 -10.82 -9.36
CA ASN A 74 14.44 -10.54 -7.94
C ASN A 74 13.87 -9.18 -7.49
N SER A 75 13.01 -8.59 -8.29
CA SER A 75 12.40 -7.30 -7.97
C SER A 75 11.48 -7.41 -6.76
N ASN A 76 11.48 -6.38 -5.95
CA ASN A 76 10.59 -6.27 -4.80
C ASN A 76 9.39 -5.37 -5.10
N ILE A 77 9.00 -5.34 -6.36
CA ILE A 77 7.87 -4.55 -6.85
C ILE A 77 6.77 -5.50 -7.30
N HIS A 78 5.55 -5.19 -6.87
CA HIS A 78 4.37 -5.97 -7.17
C HIS A 78 3.33 -5.08 -7.84
N ALA A 79 2.65 -5.63 -8.82
CA ALA A 79 1.51 -4.96 -9.46
C ALA A 79 0.25 -5.75 -9.14
N SER A 80 -0.81 -5.06 -8.77
CA SER A 80 -2.09 -5.68 -8.43
C SER A 80 -3.24 -4.87 -9.00
N GLU A 81 -4.26 -5.58 -9.47
CA GLU A 81 -5.49 -4.93 -9.91
C GLU A 81 -6.35 -4.60 -8.71
N TYR A 82 -7.00 -3.44 -8.76
CA TYR A 82 -7.99 -3.08 -7.76
C TYR A 82 -9.38 -3.03 -8.39
N GLN A 83 -10.39 -3.28 -7.59
CA GLN A 83 -11.78 -3.10 -7.98
C GLN A 83 -12.37 -1.96 -7.18
N LEU A 84 -13.09 -1.09 -7.90
CA LEU A 84 -13.81 -0.02 -7.23
C LEU A 84 -15.09 -0.62 -6.65
N TYR A 85 -15.12 -0.73 -5.32
CA TYR A 85 -16.29 -1.21 -4.61
C TYR A 85 -17.04 -0.02 -4.01
N LEU A 86 -18.26 0.20 -4.50
CA LEU A 86 -19.15 1.22 -3.96
C LEU A 86 -20.26 0.54 -3.19
N PRO A 87 -20.19 0.50 -1.87
CA PRO A 87 -21.25 -0.12 -1.08
C PRO A 87 -22.55 0.66 -1.23
N SER A 88 -23.68 -0.03 -1.12
CA SER A 88 -24.96 0.64 -1.05
C SER A 88 -25.01 1.55 0.18
N LYS A 89 -25.93 2.52 0.16
CA LYS A 89 -26.10 3.42 1.30
C LYS A 89 -26.37 2.64 2.59
N GLU A 90 -27.17 1.59 2.50
CA GLU A 90 -27.50 0.74 3.64
C GLU A 90 -26.31 -0.05 4.15
N GLU A 91 -25.52 -0.64 3.24
CA GLU A 91 -24.31 -1.35 3.60
C GLU A 91 -23.28 -0.44 4.24
N LEU A 92 -23.11 0.76 3.68
CA LEU A 92 -22.17 1.74 4.24
C LEU A 92 -22.59 2.13 5.65
N LYS A 93 -23.87 2.38 5.86
CA LYS A 93 -24.39 2.71 7.18
C LYS A 93 -24.12 1.60 8.19
N LYS A 94 -24.35 0.35 7.77
CA LYS A 94 -24.08 -0.82 8.62
C LYS A 94 -22.59 -0.93 8.99
N GLN A 95 -21.72 -0.75 8.01
CA GLN A 95 -20.27 -0.80 8.23
C GLN A 95 -19.80 0.29 9.19
N LEU A 96 -20.35 1.51 9.05
CA LEU A 96 -20.02 2.61 9.93
C LEU A 96 -20.50 2.37 11.36
N GLU A 97 -21.69 1.80 11.52
CA GLU A 97 -22.22 1.46 12.84
C GLU A 97 -21.37 0.38 13.52
N GLU A 98 -20.94 -0.65 12.77
CA GLU A 98 -20.07 -1.70 13.28
C GLU A 98 -18.70 -1.14 13.69
N ALA A 99 -18.13 -0.29 12.87
CA ALA A 99 -16.85 0.35 13.17
C ALA A 99 -16.94 1.22 14.41
N GLN A 100 -18.04 1.94 14.59
CA GLN A 100 -18.26 2.77 15.77
C GLN A 100 -18.37 1.90 17.02
N ARG A 101 -19.11 0.80 16.96
CA ARG A 101 -19.22 -0.12 18.10
C ARG A 101 -17.86 -0.72 18.47
N ASP A 102 -17.09 -1.13 17.49
CA ASP A 102 -15.76 -1.68 17.74
C ASP A 102 -14.84 -0.64 18.37
N TRP A 103 -14.89 0.59 17.89
CA TRP A 103 -14.12 1.68 18.44
C TRP A 103 -14.52 2.00 19.88
N GLU A 104 -15.82 2.06 20.16
CA GLU A 104 -16.33 2.32 21.52
C GLU A 104 -15.92 1.21 22.49
N ALA A 105 -16.02 -0.03 22.07
CA ALA A 105 -15.60 -1.15 22.88
C ALA A 105 -14.11 -1.13 23.18
N HIS A 106 -13.30 -0.77 22.20
CA HIS A 106 -11.85 -0.67 22.35
C HIS A 106 -11.48 0.52 23.24
N TYR A 107 -12.13 1.65 23.02
CA TYR A 107 -11.91 2.86 23.82
C TYR A 107 -12.22 2.64 25.30
N ASP A 108 -13.33 1.99 25.60
CA ASP A 108 -13.73 1.73 26.98
C ASP A 108 -12.75 0.78 27.69
N LYS A 109 -12.07 -0.08 26.96
CA LYS A 109 -11.06 -0.98 27.55
C LYS A 109 -9.73 -0.29 27.79
N GLU A 110 -9.37 0.69 26.99
CA GLU A 110 -8.08 1.36 27.07
C GLU A 110 -8.04 2.52 28.04
N ILE A 111 -9.18 3.12 28.33
CA ILE A 111 -9.23 4.24 29.28
C ILE A 111 -9.52 3.69 30.66
N PRO A 112 -8.58 3.79 31.60
CA PRO A 112 -8.86 3.40 32.97
C PRO A 112 -9.94 4.31 33.58
N ASP A 113 -10.81 3.71 34.41
CA ASP A 113 -11.78 4.50 35.15
C ASP A 113 -11.09 5.60 35.92
N SER A 114 -11.54 6.81 35.73
CA SER A 114 -10.92 8.00 36.32
C SER A 114 -11.41 8.28 37.73
N ASN A 115 -11.65 7.28 38.48
CA ASN A 115 -12.03 7.46 39.89
C ASN A 115 -10.86 7.26 40.81
#